data_3bb76f60285b7a679878ac639ae39154
#
_entry.id   3bb76f60285b7a679878ac639ae39154
#
_cell.length_a   1.000
_cell.length_b   1.000
_cell.length_c   1.000
_cell.angle_alpha   90.00
_cell.angle_beta   90.00
_cell.angle_gamma   90.00
#
_symmetry.space_group_name_H-M   'P 1'
#
loop_
_entity.id
_entity.type
_entity.pdbx_description
1 polymer ?
#
loop_
_entity_poly.entity_id
_entity_poly.type
_entity_poly.pdbx_seq_one_letter_code
_entity_poly.pdbx_strand_id
1 'polypeptide(L)'
;MKISPLTKPNPRAGNFAFTLAEVMVGIMVISLMGLSLYAGMTMGFQVTQLSRENLRATQIMLDSMEGIRLFNWNQLVYSNWIPATFTEYYYPLTNGLESHGITYKGTMSVTNVTLSPAASYSANMRALVVSVTWTNSGKQRVRTMTTYSARDGIQNYVYAN
;
A
#
# COMPACT_ATOMS: atom_id res chain seq x y z
N MET A 1 -81.07 -41.56 -23.69
CA MET A 1 -79.69 -41.97 -24.01
C MET A 1 -78.78 -40.86 -23.44
N LYS A 2 -78.09 -41.12 -22.30
CA LYS A 2 -77.27 -40.11 -21.55
C LYS A 2 -75.81 -40.41 -21.87
N ILE A 3 -75.18 -39.52 -22.61
CA ILE A 3 -73.75 -39.63 -22.98
C ILE A 3 -72.92 -39.01 -21.83
N SER A 4 -72.15 -39.86 -21.14
CA SER A 4 -71.24 -39.45 -20.12
C SER A 4 -69.98 -38.79 -20.77
N PRO A 5 -69.48 -37.68 -20.28
CA PRO A 5 -68.26 -37.05 -20.82
C PRO A 5 -67.00 -37.85 -20.41
N LEU A 6 -66.19 -38.17 -21.43
CA LEU A 6 -64.86 -38.76 -21.25
C LEU A 6 -63.94 -37.83 -20.44
N THR A 7 -63.61 -38.24 -19.24
CA THR A 7 -62.60 -37.58 -18.40
C THR A 7 -61.23 -37.77 -19.07
N LYS A 8 -60.61 -36.67 -19.47
CA LYS A 8 -59.28 -36.57 -20.02
C LYS A 8 -58.24 -37.00 -18.94
N PRO A 9 -57.33 -37.95 -19.22
CA PRO A 9 -56.33 -38.36 -18.24
C PRO A 9 -55.40 -37.19 -17.92
N ASN A 10 -55.31 -36.88 -16.65
CA ASN A 10 -54.40 -35.85 -16.11
C ASN A 10 -52.94 -36.29 -16.39
N PRO A 11 -52.09 -35.48 -17.05
CA PRO A 11 -50.69 -35.84 -17.24
C PRO A 11 -50.02 -35.98 -15.86
N ARG A 12 -49.60 -37.21 -15.54
CA ARG A 12 -48.82 -37.48 -14.33
C ARG A 12 -47.59 -36.58 -14.37
N ALA A 13 -47.52 -35.60 -13.46
CA ALA A 13 -46.30 -34.86 -13.19
C ALA A 13 -45.23 -35.91 -12.81
N GLY A 14 -44.26 -36.12 -13.69
CA GLY A 14 -43.12 -36.99 -13.42
C GLY A 14 -42.35 -36.39 -12.25
N ASN A 15 -42.30 -37.13 -11.14
CA ASN A 15 -41.42 -36.77 -10.04
C ASN A 15 -39.97 -37.03 -10.52
N PHE A 16 -39.29 -35.97 -10.90
CA PHE A 16 -37.85 -36.03 -11.17
C PHE A 16 -37.13 -36.21 -9.82
N ALA A 17 -36.81 -37.45 -9.48
CA ALA A 17 -35.94 -37.73 -8.33
C ALA A 17 -34.50 -37.64 -8.79
N PHE A 18 -33.71 -36.79 -8.12
CA PHE A 18 -32.27 -36.69 -8.35
C PHE A 18 -31.58 -38.01 -8.01
N THR A 19 -30.65 -38.41 -8.85
CA THR A 19 -29.81 -39.59 -8.58
C THR A 19 -28.76 -39.21 -7.53
N LEU A 20 -28.32 -40.21 -6.74
CA LEU A 20 -27.26 -40.00 -5.74
C LEU A 20 -25.97 -39.40 -6.38
N ALA A 21 -25.65 -39.88 -7.59
CA ALA A 21 -24.49 -39.37 -8.34
C ALA A 21 -24.62 -37.88 -8.70
N GLU A 22 -25.80 -37.44 -9.10
CA GLU A 22 -26.07 -36.04 -9.46
C GLU A 22 -25.93 -35.11 -8.24
N VAL A 23 -26.42 -35.55 -7.08
CA VAL A 23 -26.24 -34.79 -5.81
C VAL A 23 -24.77 -34.70 -5.43
N MET A 24 -24.00 -35.79 -5.56
CA MET A 24 -22.56 -35.78 -5.28
C MET A 24 -21.79 -34.83 -6.20
N VAL A 25 -22.09 -34.85 -7.50
CA VAL A 25 -21.50 -33.91 -8.46
C VAL A 25 -21.90 -32.48 -8.15
N GLY A 26 -23.15 -32.21 -7.80
CA GLY A 26 -23.62 -30.89 -7.40
C GLY A 26 -22.87 -30.36 -6.19
N ILE A 27 -22.71 -31.16 -5.13
CA ILE A 27 -21.94 -30.76 -3.92
C ILE A 27 -20.47 -30.50 -4.28
N MET A 28 -19.86 -31.34 -5.13
CA MET A 28 -18.48 -31.15 -5.58
C MET A 28 -18.30 -29.80 -6.29
N VAL A 29 -19.17 -29.47 -7.23
CA VAL A 29 -19.12 -28.20 -7.98
C VAL A 29 -19.30 -27.01 -7.04
N ILE A 30 -20.29 -27.04 -6.15
CA ILE A 30 -20.53 -25.98 -5.17
C ILE A 30 -19.33 -25.81 -4.25
N SER A 31 -18.70 -26.89 -3.80
CA SER A 31 -17.52 -26.85 -2.94
C SER A 31 -16.32 -26.20 -3.65
N LEU A 32 -16.07 -26.55 -4.91
CA LEU A 32 -15.00 -25.92 -5.71
C LEU A 32 -15.26 -24.44 -5.93
N MET A 33 -16.49 -24.03 -6.21
CA MET A 33 -16.86 -22.61 -6.34
C MET A 33 -16.65 -21.88 -5.02
N GLY A 34 -17.05 -22.45 -3.89
CA GLY A 34 -16.86 -21.87 -2.57
C GLY A 34 -15.40 -21.66 -2.21
N LEU A 35 -14.55 -22.65 -2.47
CA LEU A 35 -13.10 -22.57 -2.25
C LEU A 35 -12.46 -21.48 -3.13
N SER A 36 -12.84 -21.40 -4.39
CA SER A 36 -12.33 -20.38 -5.32
C SER A 36 -12.71 -18.96 -4.89
N LEU A 37 -13.96 -18.79 -4.45
CA LEU A 37 -14.44 -17.50 -3.94
C LEU A 37 -13.72 -17.09 -2.67
N TYR A 38 -13.54 -18.03 -1.73
CA TYR A 38 -12.80 -17.80 -0.48
C TYR A 38 -11.35 -17.36 -0.76
N ALA A 39 -10.65 -18.08 -1.65
CA ALA A 39 -9.29 -17.75 -2.06
C ALA A 39 -9.22 -16.34 -2.70
N GLY A 40 -10.17 -16.01 -3.56
CA GLY A 40 -10.26 -14.67 -4.18
C GLY A 40 -10.46 -13.55 -3.16
N MET A 41 -11.35 -13.75 -2.19
CA MET A 41 -11.60 -12.77 -1.13
C MET A 41 -10.37 -12.54 -0.25
N THR A 42 -9.69 -13.62 0.17
CA THR A 42 -8.48 -13.50 1.00
C THR A 42 -7.37 -12.75 0.26
N MET A 43 -7.17 -13.02 -1.03
CA MET A 43 -6.21 -12.29 -1.86
C MET A 43 -6.61 -10.81 -2.01
N GLY A 44 -7.89 -10.50 -2.18
CA GLY A 44 -8.40 -9.13 -2.25
C GLY A 44 -8.11 -8.32 -0.99
N PHE A 45 -8.31 -8.90 0.20
CA PHE A 45 -7.96 -8.27 1.47
C PHE A 45 -6.47 -8.01 1.61
N GLN A 46 -5.62 -8.98 1.21
CA GLN A 46 -4.16 -8.80 1.25
C GLN A 46 -3.69 -7.67 0.33
N VAL A 47 -4.23 -7.57 -0.87
CA VAL A 47 -3.90 -6.48 -1.82
C VAL A 47 -4.33 -5.12 -1.25
N THR A 48 -5.54 -5.04 -0.68
CA THR A 48 -6.05 -3.81 -0.07
C THR A 48 -5.17 -3.36 1.11
N GLN A 49 -4.78 -4.30 1.97
CA GLN A 49 -3.88 -4.03 3.09
C GLN A 49 -2.53 -3.53 2.59
N LEU A 50 -1.94 -4.20 1.60
CA LEU A 50 -0.68 -3.80 0.99
C LEU A 50 -0.75 -2.38 0.41
N SER A 51 -1.84 -2.03 -0.25
CA SER A 51 -2.05 -0.69 -0.80
C SER A 51 -2.06 0.37 0.31
N ARG A 52 -2.78 0.13 1.40
CA ARG A 52 -2.82 1.05 2.56
C ARG A 52 -1.45 1.24 3.21
N GLU A 53 -0.68 0.16 3.38
CA GLU A 53 0.68 0.22 3.93
C GLU A 53 1.60 1.06 3.04
N ASN A 54 1.54 0.84 1.72
CA ASN A 54 2.31 1.60 0.75
C ASN A 54 1.94 3.09 0.74
N LEU A 55 0.65 3.41 0.85
CA LEU A 55 0.17 4.80 0.95
C LEU A 55 0.73 5.46 2.21
N ARG A 56 0.66 4.78 3.37
CA ARG A 56 1.22 5.32 4.61
C ARG A 56 2.72 5.54 4.52
N ALA A 57 3.48 4.57 3.96
CA ALA A 57 4.92 4.74 3.73
C ALA A 57 5.21 5.96 2.85
N THR A 58 4.41 6.17 1.80
CA THR A 58 4.55 7.34 0.92
C THR A 58 4.26 8.65 1.65
N GLN A 59 3.21 8.70 2.48
CA GLN A 59 2.90 9.88 3.31
C GLN A 59 4.07 10.20 4.24
N ILE A 60 4.61 9.21 4.97
CA ILE A 60 5.76 9.40 5.86
C ILE A 60 6.97 9.97 5.11
N MET A 61 7.25 9.45 3.90
CA MET A 61 8.34 9.97 3.07
C MET A 61 8.08 11.40 2.60
N LEU A 62 6.85 11.73 2.19
CA LEU A 62 6.48 13.09 1.78
C LEU A 62 6.59 14.07 2.95
N ASP A 63 6.06 13.73 4.12
CA ASP A 63 6.14 14.55 5.32
C ASP A 63 7.61 14.82 5.70
N SER A 64 8.46 13.78 5.61
CA SER A 64 9.90 13.91 5.84
C SER A 64 10.57 14.83 4.82
N MET A 65 10.23 14.71 3.55
CA MET A 65 10.78 15.55 2.46
C MET A 65 10.32 17.00 2.59
N GLU A 66 9.06 17.24 2.95
CA GLU A 66 8.54 18.58 3.21
C GLU A 66 9.27 19.22 4.41
N GLY A 67 9.51 18.47 5.49
CA GLY A 67 10.30 18.92 6.62
C GLY A 67 11.72 19.32 6.23
N ILE A 68 12.39 18.50 5.39
CA ILE A 68 13.75 18.80 4.93
C ILE A 68 13.79 20.05 4.02
N ARG A 69 12.75 20.32 3.26
CA ARG A 69 12.66 21.52 2.42
C ARG A 69 12.68 22.83 3.22
N LEU A 70 12.38 22.80 4.50
CA LEU A 70 12.45 23.96 5.38
C LEU A 70 13.88 24.29 5.85
N PHE A 71 14.84 23.38 5.68
CA PHE A 71 16.22 23.59 6.07
C PHE A 71 16.98 24.42 5.03
N ASN A 72 17.81 25.34 5.51
CA ASN A 72 18.70 26.10 4.65
C ASN A 72 19.92 25.26 4.22
N TRP A 73 20.69 25.76 3.23
CA TRP A 73 21.85 25.04 2.69
C TRP A 73 22.89 24.65 3.77
N ASN A 74 23.18 25.54 4.71
CA ASN A 74 24.15 25.26 5.77
C ASN A 74 23.67 24.15 6.71
N GLN A 75 22.38 24.12 7.01
CA GLN A 75 21.76 23.07 7.79
C GLN A 75 21.78 21.72 7.06
N LEU A 76 21.64 21.72 5.73
CA LEU A 76 21.75 20.54 4.90
C LEU A 76 23.17 19.98 4.83
N VAL A 77 24.19 20.86 4.74
CA VAL A 77 25.57 20.44 4.45
C VAL A 77 26.39 20.19 5.71
N TYR A 78 26.21 20.99 6.76
CA TYR A 78 27.08 20.96 7.94
C TYR A 78 26.43 20.29 9.16
N SER A 79 25.46 19.46 9.00
CA SER A 79 24.55 19.32 10.10
C SER A 79 24.36 17.94 10.70
N ASN A 80 24.21 17.99 11.99
CA ASN A 80 23.42 17.08 12.79
C ASN A 80 21.93 17.51 12.89
N TRP A 81 21.47 18.40 12.00
CA TRP A 81 20.10 18.92 12.01
C TRP A 81 19.09 17.90 11.46
N ILE A 82 19.53 17.13 10.48
CA ILE A 82 18.67 16.10 9.89
C ILE A 82 18.91 14.80 10.65
N PRO A 83 17.88 14.24 11.30
CA PRO A 83 18.02 12.94 11.97
C PRO A 83 18.33 11.86 10.94
N ALA A 84 19.42 11.10 11.17
CA ALA A 84 19.78 10.02 10.27
C ALA A 84 18.73 8.88 10.24
N THR A 85 17.99 8.73 11.33
CA THR A 85 16.94 7.70 11.48
C THR A 85 15.73 8.27 12.19
N PHE A 86 14.56 7.74 11.87
CA PHE A 86 13.31 8.05 12.55
C PHE A 86 12.41 6.82 12.61
N THR A 87 11.40 6.88 13.47
CA THR A 87 10.42 5.79 13.59
C THR A 87 9.03 6.38 13.61
N GLU A 88 8.17 5.86 12.75
CA GLU A 88 6.77 6.25 12.64
C GLU A 88 5.86 5.02 12.74
N TYR A 89 4.61 5.25 13.11
CA TYR A 89 3.61 4.19 13.23
C TYR A 89 2.51 4.35 12.20
N TYR A 90 1.85 3.25 11.89
CA TYR A 90 0.69 3.28 11.00
C TYR A 90 -0.39 4.21 11.56
N TYR A 91 -0.68 4.10 12.87
CA TYR A 91 -1.52 5.02 13.62
C TYR A 91 -0.64 5.81 14.58
N PRO A 92 -0.32 7.06 14.25
CA PRO A 92 0.46 7.92 15.15
C PRO A 92 -0.35 8.26 16.40
N LEU A 93 0.34 8.67 17.45
CA LEU A 93 -0.26 9.14 18.68
C LEU A 93 -1.22 10.31 18.40
N THR A 94 -2.47 10.14 18.78
CA THR A 94 -3.49 11.18 18.64
C THR A 94 -4.31 11.22 19.91
N ASN A 95 -4.43 12.39 20.54
CA ASN A 95 -5.30 12.63 21.71
C ASN A 95 -5.05 11.69 22.91
N GLY A 96 -3.79 11.37 23.22
CA GLY A 96 -3.42 10.56 24.38
C GLY A 96 -3.55 9.04 24.19
N LEU A 97 -3.89 8.59 22.99
CA LEU A 97 -3.86 7.17 22.63
C LEU A 97 -2.43 6.76 22.24
N GLU A 98 -2.01 5.57 22.63
CA GLU A 98 -0.70 5.06 22.25
C GLU A 98 -0.58 4.84 20.72
N SER A 99 0.61 5.12 20.17
CA SER A 99 0.93 4.77 18.79
C SER A 99 0.89 3.26 18.61
N HIS A 100 0.18 2.79 17.59
CA HIS A 100 0.00 1.36 17.36
C HIS A 100 -0.03 1.00 15.86
N GLY A 101 0.00 -0.29 15.60
CA GLY A 101 0.02 -0.85 14.25
C GLY A 101 1.44 -1.14 13.75
N ILE A 102 1.59 -1.12 12.44
CA ILE A 102 2.87 -1.39 11.78
C ILE A 102 3.86 -0.28 12.08
N THR A 103 5.08 -0.65 12.46
CA THR A 103 6.17 0.28 12.69
C THR A 103 6.96 0.49 11.40
N TYR A 104 7.14 1.76 11.01
CA TYR A 104 7.95 2.20 9.89
C TYR A 104 9.26 2.77 10.42
N LYS A 105 10.38 2.17 10.00
CA LYS A 105 11.72 2.67 10.30
C LYS A 105 12.25 3.42 9.10
N GLY A 106 12.50 4.71 9.28
CA GLY A 106 13.01 5.60 8.26
C GLY A 106 14.49 5.87 8.42
N THR A 107 15.19 6.06 7.30
CA THR A 107 16.55 6.58 7.23
C THR A 107 16.57 7.76 6.29
N MET A 108 17.31 8.80 6.67
CA MET A 108 17.54 9.98 5.85
C MET A 108 19.03 10.14 5.60
N SER A 109 19.39 10.46 4.37
CA SER A 109 20.78 10.76 4.02
C SER A 109 20.86 11.91 3.03
N VAL A 110 21.91 12.73 3.20
CA VAL A 110 22.25 13.81 2.28
C VAL A 110 23.58 13.46 1.64
N THR A 111 23.60 13.37 0.33
CA THR A 111 24.77 12.96 -0.44
C THR A 111 25.12 13.99 -1.52
N ASN A 112 26.39 14.01 -1.93
CA ASN A 112 26.81 14.80 -3.08
C ASN A 112 26.19 14.24 -4.36
N VAL A 113 25.86 15.13 -5.29
CA VAL A 113 25.34 14.73 -6.60
C VAL A 113 26.50 14.60 -7.56
N THR A 114 26.61 13.45 -8.20
CA THR A 114 27.54 13.19 -9.28
C THR A 114 26.77 13.13 -10.58
N LEU A 115 27.00 14.08 -11.49
CA LEU A 115 26.37 14.13 -12.81
C LEU A 115 27.31 13.56 -13.88
N SER A 116 26.78 12.87 -14.84
CA SER A 116 27.51 12.41 -16.03
C SER A 116 26.72 12.84 -17.30
N PRO A 117 27.29 13.72 -18.14
CA PRO A 117 28.59 14.37 -18.02
C PRO A 117 28.70 15.33 -16.83
N ALA A 118 29.92 15.55 -16.33
CA ALA A 118 30.15 16.41 -15.18
C ALA A 118 29.69 17.86 -15.45
N ALA A 119 28.90 18.42 -14.54
CA ALA A 119 28.41 19.78 -14.63
C ALA A 119 29.03 20.63 -13.50
N SER A 120 29.41 21.87 -13.81
CA SER A 120 30.06 22.78 -12.86
C SER A 120 29.23 23.09 -11.61
N TYR A 121 27.90 23.01 -11.71
CA TYR A 121 26.97 23.25 -10.61
C TYR A 121 26.72 22.02 -9.72
N SER A 122 27.25 20.85 -10.05
CA SER A 122 27.03 19.62 -9.27
C SER A 122 27.53 19.72 -7.83
N ALA A 123 28.60 20.49 -7.59
CA ALA A 123 29.12 20.77 -6.25
C ALA A 123 28.12 21.55 -5.35
N ASN A 124 27.25 22.35 -5.97
CA ASN A 124 26.21 23.13 -5.33
C ASN A 124 24.86 22.40 -5.25
N MET A 125 24.85 21.10 -5.46
CA MET A 125 23.67 20.25 -5.34
C MET A 125 23.87 19.17 -4.30
N ARG A 126 22.79 18.80 -3.63
CA ARG A 126 22.73 17.64 -2.73
C ARG A 126 21.54 16.77 -3.11
N ALA A 127 21.76 15.48 -3.10
CA ALA A 127 20.69 14.49 -3.19
C ALA A 127 20.24 14.13 -1.76
N LEU A 128 18.96 14.28 -1.51
CA LEU A 128 18.32 13.88 -0.26
C LEU A 128 17.59 12.59 -0.52
N VAL A 129 17.95 11.56 0.24
CA VAL A 129 17.37 10.23 0.10
C VAL A 129 16.68 9.87 1.40
N VAL A 130 15.38 9.61 1.32
CA VAL A 130 14.60 9.06 2.42
C VAL A 130 14.21 7.65 2.07
N SER A 131 14.52 6.71 2.95
CA SER A 131 14.15 5.30 2.79
C SER A 131 13.35 4.86 3.99
N VAL A 132 12.22 4.21 3.75
CA VAL A 132 11.32 3.71 4.79
C VAL A 132 11.19 2.20 4.64
N THR A 133 11.41 1.49 5.74
CA THR A 133 11.34 0.03 5.84
C THR A 133 10.28 -0.37 6.86
N TRP A 134 9.46 -1.35 6.52
CA TRP A 134 8.49 -1.94 7.44
C TRP A 134 8.36 -3.43 7.20
N THR A 135 7.84 -4.13 8.20
CA THR A 135 7.59 -5.56 8.12
C THR A 135 6.13 -5.84 8.45
N ASN A 136 5.47 -6.57 7.58
CA ASN A 136 4.13 -7.09 7.82
C ASN A 136 4.02 -8.53 7.36
N SER A 137 3.37 -9.37 8.17
CA SER A 137 3.19 -10.81 7.91
C SER A 137 4.52 -11.52 7.57
N GLY A 138 5.62 -11.16 8.27
CA GLY A 138 6.95 -11.73 8.06
C GLY A 138 7.65 -11.28 6.77
N LYS A 139 7.05 -10.40 5.96
CA LYS A 139 7.66 -9.84 4.75
C LYS A 139 8.13 -8.42 5.00
N GLN A 140 9.45 -8.22 4.86
CA GLN A 140 10.06 -6.89 4.90
C GLN A 140 9.85 -6.19 3.56
N ARG A 141 9.55 -4.89 3.63
CA ARG A 141 9.35 -4.00 2.49
C ARG A 141 10.12 -2.73 2.68
N VAL A 142 10.59 -2.17 1.56
CA VAL A 142 11.37 -0.94 1.52
C VAL A 142 10.79 -0.03 0.44
N ARG A 143 10.72 1.25 0.75
CA ARG A 143 10.45 2.32 -0.21
C ARG A 143 11.48 3.41 -0.04
N THR A 144 11.93 3.96 -1.17
CA THR A 144 12.92 5.04 -1.19
C THR A 144 12.40 6.16 -2.07
N MET A 145 12.61 7.38 -1.62
CA MET A 145 12.32 8.61 -2.36
C MET A 145 13.57 9.47 -2.37
N THR A 146 13.87 10.06 -3.51
CA THR A 146 15.01 10.95 -3.69
C THR A 146 14.55 12.29 -4.21
N THR A 147 15.09 13.37 -3.64
CA THR A 147 14.92 14.73 -4.14
C THR A 147 16.27 15.43 -4.18
N TYR A 148 16.33 16.56 -4.86
CA TYR A 148 17.55 17.35 -4.99
C TYR A 148 17.33 18.74 -4.42
N SER A 149 18.34 19.23 -3.72
CA SER A 149 18.39 20.60 -3.24
C SER A 149 19.62 21.30 -3.85
N ALA A 150 19.43 22.51 -4.33
CA ALA A 150 20.51 23.35 -4.87
C ALA A 150 20.80 24.51 -3.93
N ARG A 151 22.07 24.88 -3.81
CA ARG A 151 22.54 25.97 -2.93
C ARG A 151 21.83 27.29 -3.23
N ASP A 152 21.66 27.62 -4.51
CA ASP A 152 21.05 28.86 -4.99
C ASP A 152 19.60 28.65 -5.44
N GLY A 153 18.93 27.64 -4.89
CA GLY A 153 17.53 27.34 -5.17
C GLY A 153 16.56 28.26 -4.43
N ILE A 154 15.28 28.12 -4.77
CA ILE A 154 14.17 28.94 -4.24
C ILE A 154 14.14 29.01 -2.71
N GLN A 155 14.62 27.99 -2.02
CA GLN A 155 14.65 27.93 -0.56
C GLN A 155 15.56 28.99 0.07
N ASN A 156 16.72 29.27 -0.53
CA ASN A 156 17.61 30.32 -0.06
C ASN A 156 17.02 31.72 -0.25
N TYR A 157 16.17 31.90 -1.27
CA TYR A 157 15.54 33.18 -1.55
C TYR A 157 14.47 33.55 -0.52
N VAL A 158 13.79 32.57 0.06
CA VAL A 158 12.76 32.78 1.09
C VAL A 158 13.35 33.16 2.44
N TYR A 159 14.56 32.68 2.76
CA TYR A 159 15.22 32.91 4.05
C TYR A 159 16.30 34.02 4.02
N ALA A 160 16.58 34.59 2.87
CA ALA A 160 17.57 35.67 2.71
C ALA A 160 16.97 37.09 2.83
N ASN A 161 15.64 37.20 2.94
CA ASN A 161 14.89 38.39 3.28
C ASN A 161 14.30 38.22 4.67
#